data_dd6a4938b7cd3b27238afbe7cdf792c1
#
_entry.id   dd6a4938b7cd3b27238afbe7cdf792c1
#
_cell.length_a   1.000
_cell.length_b   1.000
_cell.length_c   1.000
_cell.angle_alpha   90.00
_cell.angle_beta   90.00
_cell.angle_gamma   90.00
#
_symmetry.space_group_name_H-M   'P 1'
#
loop_
_entity.id
_entity.type
_entity.pdbx_description
1 polymer ?
#
loop_
_entity_poly.entity_id
_entity_poly.type
_entity_poly.pdbx_seq_one_letter_code
_entity_poly.pdbx_strand_id
1 'polypeptide(L)'
;MDHAVQSDPYGFHALLHEHCPVYRMPETGFYVVTKYEDLRKVLIDTKTFSNSLPSRRALKGDLGELYEQLVAERGWRHVDTLQSTDPPAHARYRKVLDTVFFGKRMNAMKPHVEDVTNGLIDEWIGDGQCDFNAQFAMKLPGIITAEQMGLPREDIGTFKRWADNLLTVAATPQTEDEVRRSAEATLEMQHFIAAEL
;
A
#
# COMPACT_ATOMS: atom_id res chain seq x y z
N MET A 1 3.11 -7.65 -17.86
CA MET A 1 2.67 -6.39 -18.51
C MET A 1 3.91 -5.67 -18.98
N ASP A 2 3.97 -5.22 -20.24
CA ASP A 2 5.09 -4.51 -20.83
C ASP A 2 5.40 -3.22 -20.04
N HIS A 3 6.69 -2.89 -19.91
CA HIS A 3 7.15 -1.69 -19.21
C HIS A 3 6.59 -0.39 -19.83
N ALA A 4 6.44 -0.35 -21.16
CA ALA A 4 5.82 0.78 -21.86
C ALA A 4 4.37 1.00 -21.42
N VAL A 5 3.59 -0.08 -21.25
CA VAL A 5 2.20 -0.02 -20.76
C VAL A 5 2.16 0.38 -19.27
N GLN A 6 3.15 -0.01 -18.48
CA GLN A 6 3.21 0.41 -17.07
C GLN A 6 3.54 1.91 -16.93
N SER A 7 4.37 2.44 -17.81
CA SER A 7 4.76 3.85 -17.80
C SER A 7 3.66 4.79 -18.32
N ASP A 8 2.87 4.33 -19.31
CA ASP A 8 1.70 5.04 -19.83
C ASP A 8 0.54 4.05 -20.06
N PRO A 9 -0.27 3.79 -19.02
CA PRO A 9 -1.34 2.80 -19.10
C PRO A 9 -2.62 3.28 -19.78
N TYR A 10 -2.76 4.58 -20.05
CA TYR A 10 -4.04 5.18 -20.47
C TYR A 10 -4.53 4.65 -21.81
N GLY A 11 -3.64 4.55 -22.81
CA GLY A 11 -4.00 3.99 -24.12
C GLY A 11 -4.46 2.54 -24.04
N PHE A 12 -3.76 1.74 -23.25
CA PHE A 12 -4.13 0.33 -23.01
C PHE A 12 -5.49 0.22 -22.30
N HIS A 13 -5.71 1.01 -21.24
CA HIS A 13 -6.98 0.99 -20.53
C HIS A 13 -8.15 1.47 -21.40
N ALA A 14 -7.94 2.46 -22.28
CA ALA A 14 -8.96 2.92 -23.23
C ALA A 14 -9.38 1.81 -24.19
N LEU A 15 -8.42 1.09 -24.76
CA LEU A 15 -8.70 -0.06 -25.63
C LEU A 15 -9.49 -1.17 -24.92
N LEU A 16 -9.08 -1.50 -23.68
CA LEU A 16 -9.81 -2.49 -22.89
C LEU A 16 -11.22 -2.03 -22.57
N HIS A 17 -11.39 -0.77 -22.19
CA HIS A 17 -12.68 -0.20 -21.84
C HIS A 17 -13.67 -0.27 -23.01
N GLU A 18 -13.19 -0.03 -24.23
CA GLU A 18 -14.00 -0.03 -25.44
C GLU A 18 -14.28 -1.44 -25.96
N HIS A 19 -13.25 -2.29 -26.04
CA HIS A 19 -13.32 -3.55 -26.80
C HIS A 19 -13.36 -4.81 -25.93
N CYS A 20 -12.78 -4.79 -24.73
CA CYS A 20 -12.70 -5.94 -23.85
C CYS A 20 -12.73 -5.55 -22.38
N PRO A 21 -13.88 -5.08 -21.86
CA PRO A 21 -13.96 -4.49 -20.51
C PRO A 21 -13.66 -5.48 -19.38
N VAL A 22 -13.67 -6.77 -19.65
CA VAL A 22 -13.16 -7.82 -18.76
C VAL A 22 -12.12 -8.61 -19.54
N TYR A 23 -10.85 -8.31 -19.32
CA TYR A 23 -9.73 -8.87 -20.05
C TYR A 23 -8.92 -9.83 -19.18
N ARG A 24 -8.68 -11.04 -19.68
CA ARG A 24 -7.80 -12.00 -19.02
C ARG A 24 -6.37 -11.84 -19.53
N MET A 25 -5.45 -11.49 -18.65
CA MET A 25 -4.03 -11.38 -18.98
C MET A 25 -3.42 -12.75 -19.25
N PRO A 26 -2.80 -12.97 -20.42
CA PRO A 26 -2.27 -14.30 -20.80
C PRO A 26 -1.15 -14.76 -19.87
N GLU A 27 -0.27 -13.84 -19.44
CA GLU A 27 0.94 -14.15 -18.69
C GLU A 27 0.63 -14.56 -17.23
N THR A 28 -0.33 -13.90 -16.61
CA THR A 28 -0.64 -14.08 -15.19
C THR A 28 -1.93 -14.83 -14.94
N GLY A 29 -2.84 -14.87 -15.95
CA GLY A 29 -4.19 -15.36 -15.80
C GLY A 29 -5.12 -14.42 -15.02
N PHE A 30 -4.65 -13.26 -14.59
CA PHE A 30 -5.46 -12.27 -13.90
C PHE A 30 -6.47 -11.61 -14.82
N TYR A 31 -7.58 -11.18 -14.26
CA TYR A 31 -8.59 -10.43 -14.97
C TYR A 31 -8.46 -8.94 -14.67
N VAL A 32 -8.42 -8.12 -15.72
CA VAL A 32 -8.51 -6.67 -15.64
C VAL A 32 -9.94 -6.27 -15.95
N VAL A 33 -10.58 -5.57 -15.02
CA VAL A 33 -11.95 -5.08 -15.17
C VAL A 33 -11.89 -3.57 -15.29
N THR A 34 -12.49 -2.98 -16.33
CA THR A 34 -12.32 -1.56 -16.65
C THR A 34 -13.60 -0.74 -16.54
N LYS A 35 -14.79 -1.31 -16.69
CA LYS A 35 -16.05 -0.57 -16.56
C LYS A 35 -16.45 -0.35 -15.12
N TYR A 36 -16.85 0.86 -14.79
CA TYR A 36 -17.25 1.26 -13.45
C TYR A 36 -18.32 0.35 -12.83
N GLU A 37 -19.35 0.02 -13.61
CA GLU A 37 -20.47 -0.83 -13.14
C GLU A 37 -20.02 -2.24 -12.77
N ASP A 38 -19.08 -2.79 -13.52
CA ASP A 38 -18.52 -4.12 -13.27
C ASP A 38 -17.53 -4.09 -12.09
N LEU A 39 -16.67 -3.06 -12.02
CA LEU A 39 -15.80 -2.82 -10.87
C LEU A 39 -16.61 -2.70 -9.58
N ARG A 40 -17.68 -1.91 -9.61
CA ARG A 40 -18.56 -1.74 -8.45
C ARG A 40 -19.19 -3.06 -8.01
N LYS A 41 -19.67 -3.90 -8.95
CA LYS A 41 -20.20 -5.23 -8.63
C LYS A 41 -19.15 -6.11 -7.97
N VAL A 42 -17.94 -6.20 -8.55
CA VAL A 42 -16.85 -7.00 -7.99
C VAL A 42 -16.50 -6.56 -6.58
N LEU A 43 -16.38 -5.24 -6.33
CA LEU A 43 -15.97 -4.70 -5.04
C LEU A 43 -17.00 -4.88 -3.91
N ILE A 44 -18.29 -5.00 -4.22
CA ILE A 44 -19.34 -5.13 -3.20
C ILE A 44 -19.89 -6.55 -3.04
N ASP A 45 -19.67 -7.44 -4.00
CA ASP A 45 -20.12 -8.83 -3.93
C ASP A 45 -19.12 -9.71 -3.20
N THR A 46 -19.10 -9.62 -1.89
CA THR A 46 -18.23 -10.40 -1.01
C THR A 46 -18.57 -11.89 -0.94
N LYS A 47 -19.64 -12.33 -1.57
CA LYS A 47 -20.01 -13.76 -1.66
C LYS A 47 -19.32 -14.44 -2.83
N THR A 48 -19.17 -13.73 -3.94
CA THR A 48 -18.57 -14.25 -5.17
C THR A 48 -17.07 -13.93 -5.25
N PHE A 49 -16.68 -12.75 -4.77
CA PHE A 49 -15.30 -12.25 -4.84
C PHE A 49 -14.70 -12.12 -3.45
N SER A 50 -13.50 -12.66 -3.29
CA SER A 50 -12.74 -12.62 -2.05
C SER A 50 -11.67 -11.55 -2.12
N ASN A 51 -11.47 -10.81 -1.01
CA ASN A 51 -10.35 -9.90 -0.81
C ASN A 51 -9.14 -10.61 -0.18
N SER A 52 -9.29 -11.88 0.16
CA SER A 52 -8.19 -12.69 0.66
C SER A 52 -7.20 -12.95 -0.48
N LEU A 53 -6.40 -11.95 -0.76
CA LEU A 53 -5.20 -12.16 -1.55
C LEU A 53 -4.21 -12.86 -0.63
N PRO A 54 -3.70 -14.01 -1.02
CA PRO A 54 -2.53 -14.56 -0.37
C PRO A 54 -1.43 -13.53 -0.58
N SER A 55 -1.23 -12.75 0.44
CA SER A 55 -0.59 -11.42 0.44
C SER A 55 0.85 -11.42 -0.07
N ARG A 56 1.40 -12.56 -0.41
CA ARG A 56 2.75 -12.72 -0.94
C ARG A 56 2.89 -13.86 -1.94
N ARG A 57 1.80 -14.26 -2.56
CA ARG A 57 1.82 -15.20 -3.70
C ARG A 57 2.47 -14.65 -4.96
N ALA A 58 2.86 -13.37 -4.98
CA ALA A 58 3.76 -12.87 -6.02
C ALA A 58 5.14 -13.57 -5.93
N LEU A 59 5.59 -13.85 -4.71
CA LEU A 59 6.74 -14.70 -4.47
C LEU A 59 6.26 -16.17 -4.42
N LYS A 60 6.19 -16.82 -5.58
CA LYS A 60 5.90 -18.25 -5.67
C LYS A 60 7.20 -19.07 -5.60
N GLY A 61 7.09 -20.28 -5.05
CA GLY A 61 8.22 -21.22 -4.96
C GLY A 61 9.26 -20.81 -3.93
N ASP A 62 10.50 -21.18 -4.18
CA ASP A 62 11.62 -21.11 -3.23
C ASP A 62 11.87 -19.74 -2.64
N LEU A 63 11.63 -18.67 -3.41
CA LEU A 63 11.80 -17.29 -2.94
C LEU A 63 10.73 -16.86 -1.92
N GLY A 64 9.50 -17.34 -2.08
CA GLY A 64 8.44 -17.11 -1.11
C GLY A 64 8.71 -17.85 0.21
N GLU A 65 9.14 -19.09 0.12
CA GLU A 65 9.53 -19.88 1.28
C GLU A 65 10.73 -19.27 2.01
N LEU A 66 11.74 -18.82 1.27
CA LEU A 66 12.89 -18.12 1.84
C LEU A 66 12.46 -16.86 2.62
N TYR A 67 11.58 -16.03 2.04
CA TYR A 67 11.08 -14.86 2.74
C TYR A 67 10.38 -15.20 4.05
N GLU A 68 9.43 -16.14 3.99
CA GLU A 68 8.66 -16.57 5.18
C GLU A 68 9.57 -17.18 6.25
N GLN A 69 10.59 -17.94 5.85
CA GLN A 69 11.58 -18.49 6.77
C GLN A 69 12.36 -17.38 7.46
N LEU A 70 12.96 -16.44 6.69
CA LEU A 70 13.76 -15.34 7.23
C LEU A 70 12.96 -14.48 8.24
N VAL A 71 11.71 -14.18 7.92
CA VAL A 71 10.85 -13.39 8.81
C VAL A 71 10.42 -14.21 10.04
N ALA A 72 10.09 -15.50 9.88
CA ALA A 72 9.65 -16.33 10.99
C ALA A 72 10.76 -16.66 12.00
N GLU A 73 12.02 -16.69 11.57
CA GLU A 73 13.17 -16.97 12.45
C GLU A 73 13.50 -15.80 13.39
N ARG A 74 13.25 -14.56 12.96
CA ARG A 74 13.72 -13.36 13.65
C ARG A 74 12.62 -12.37 14.02
N GLY A 75 11.39 -12.62 13.59
CA GLY A 75 10.25 -11.75 13.81
C GLY A 75 8.94 -12.51 13.91
N TRP A 76 7.87 -11.93 13.41
CA TRP A 76 6.53 -12.51 13.47
C TRP A 76 6.05 -12.87 12.07
N ARG A 77 5.40 -14.02 11.96
CA ARG A 77 4.76 -14.44 10.71
C ARG A 77 3.72 -13.43 10.28
N HIS A 78 3.56 -13.32 8.97
CA HIS A 78 2.51 -12.48 8.40
C HIS A 78 1.12 -12.88 8.91
N VAL A 79 0.34 -11.89 9.28
CA VAL A 79 -1.07 -12.04 9.67
C VAL A 79 -1.91 -11.26 8.68
N ASP A 80 -2.97 -11.89 8.20
CA ASP A 80 -3.94 -11.20 7.33
C ASP A 80 -4.57 -10.01 8.07
N THR A 81 -4.58 -8.88 7.39
CA THR A 81 -5.05 -7.60 7.91
C THR A 81 -6.37 -7.19 7.27
N LEU A 82 -6.85 -5.99 7.58
CA LEU A 82 -8.03 -5.40 6.97
C LEU A 82 -8.05 -5.51 5.43
N GLN A 83 -6.90 -5.33 4.79
CA GLN A 83 -6.80 -5.30 3.32
C GLN A 83 -6.85 -6.69 2.67
N SER A 84 -6.65 -7.76 3.44
CA SER A 84 -6.51 -9.12 2.93
C SER A 84 -7.49 -10.11 3.56
N THR A 85 -8.52 -9.63 4.24
CA THR A 85 -9.53 -10.48 4.89
C THR A 85 -10.93 -10.25 4.35
N ASP A 86 -11.73 -11.31 4.38
CA ASP A 86 -13.15 -11.28 4.07
C ASP A 86 -14.01 -11.18 5.35
N PRO A 87 -15.32 -10.89 5.23
CA PRO A 87 -16.24 -11.02 6.35
C PRO A 87 -16.24 -12.45 6.91
N PRO A 88 -16.32 -12.66 8.25
CA PRO A 88 -16.55 -11.65 9.28
C PRO A 88 -15.28 -10.95 9.79
N ALA A 89 -14.08 -11.44 9.49
CA ALA A 89 -12.81 -10.89 10.00
C ALA A 89 -12.60 -9.44 9.55
N HIS A 90 -12.86 -9.11 8.29
CA HIS A 90 -12.83 -7.74 7.77
C HIS A 90 -13.69 -6.79 8.60
N ALA A 91 -14.94 -7.17 8.92
CA ALA A 91 -15.83 -6.32 9.70
C ALA A 91 -15.30 -6.05 11.12
N ARG A 92 -14.61 -7.03 11.73
CA ARG A 92 -13.98 -6.86 13.04
C ARG A 92 -12.84 -5.83 12.99
N TYR A 93 -11.93 -5.92 12.03
CA TYR A 93 -10.87 -4.94 11.84
C TYR A 93 -11.42 -3.55 11.53
N ARG A 94 -12.41 -3.48 10.62
CA ARG A 94 -13.04 -2.23 10.23
C ARG A 94 -13.66 -1.51 11.43
N LYS A 95 -14.36 -2.24 12.29
CA LYS A 95 -14.95 -1.67 13.50
C LYS A 95 -13.94 -1.00 14.42
N VAL A 96 -12.74 -1.57 14.57
CA VAL A 96 -11.66 -0.96 15.35
C VAL A 96 -11.18 0.32 14.71
N LEU A 97 -10.87 0.29 13.41
CA LEU A 97 -10.37 1.44 12.68
C LEU A 97 -11.39 2.58 12.58
N ASP A 98 -12.66 2.27 12.40
CA ASP A 98 -13.72 3.28 12.33
C ASP A 98 -13.85 4.08 13.63
N THR A 99 -13.46 3.53 14.79
CA THR A 99 -13.42 4.29 16.04
C THR A 99 -12.33 5.36 16.05
N VAL A 100 -11.21 5.11 15.35
CA VAL A 100 -10.06 6.02 15.28
C VAL A 100 -10.24 7.05 14.16
N PHE A 101 -10.75 6.61 13.00
CA PHE A 101 -10.86 7.44 11.78
C PHE A 101 -12.28 7.98 11.55
N PHE A 102 -13.08 8.11 12.59
CA PHE A 102 -14.46 8.63 12.47
C PHE A 102 -14.49 10.14 12.21
N GLY A 103 -15.54 10.61 11.51
CA GLY A 103 -15.65 11.98 10.95
C GLY A 103 -15.36 13.12 11.93
N LYS A 104 -15.76 13.04 13.22
CA LYS A 104 -15.46 14.08 14.21
C LYS A 104 -13.95 14.22 14.47
N ARG A 105 -13.22 13.10 14.53
CA ARG A 105 -11.77 13.10 14.75
C ARG A 105 -11.06 13.59 13.50
N MET A 106 -11.51 13.19 12.32
CA MET A 106 -10.98 13.68 11.05
C MET A 106 -11.15 15.19 10.89
N ASN A 107 -12.33 15.71 11.26
CA ASN A 107 -12.57 17.15 11.26
C ASN A 107 -11.67 17.93 12.24
N ALA A 108 -11.34 17.32 13.39
CA ALA A 108 -10.43 17.92 14.36
C ALA A 108 -8.97 17.96 13.87
N MET A 109 -8.60 17.09 12.93
CA MET A 109 -7.26 17.08 12.32
C MET A 109 -7.10 18.15 11.23
N LYS A 110 -8.18 18.69 10.68
CA LYS A 110 -8.13 19.61 9.55
C LYS A 110 -7.18 20.81 9.77
N PRO A 111 -7.23 21.56 10.90
CA PRO A 111 -6.30 22.66 11.14
C PRO A 111 -4.83 22.20 11.12
N HIS A 112 -4.54 21.06 11.74
CA HIS A 112 -3.19 20.50 11.75
C HIS A 112 -2.70 20.11 10.35
N VAL A 113 -3.56 19.49 9.54
CA VAL A 113 -3.23 19.18 8.13
C VAL A 113 -2.98 20.45 7.33
N GLU A 114 -3.75 21.53 7.57
CA GLU A 114 -3.54 22.84 6.97
C GLU A 114 -2.19 23.44 7.38
N ASP A 115 -1.81 23.36 8.67
CA ASP A 115 -0.52 23.84 9.17
C ASP A 115 0.66 23.09 8.54
N VAL A 116 0.59 21.75 8.49
CA VAL A 116 1.62 20.93 7.85
C VAL A 116 1.71 21.25 6.35
N THR A 117 0.57 21.41 5.68
CA THR A 117 0.49 21.78 4.26
C THR A 117 1.19 23.11 3.99
N ASN A 118 0.86 24.13 4.77
CA ASN A 118 1.46 25.46 4.62
C ASN A 118 2.97 25.40 4.90
N GLY A 119 3.40 24.72 5.95
CA GLY A 119 4.82 24.55 6.25
C GLY A 119 5.61 23.89 5.12
N LEU A 120 5.04 22.85 4.47
CA LEU A 120 5.67 22.22 3.31
C LEU A 120 5.73 23.16 2.09
N ILE A 121 4.69 23.98 1.86
CA ILE A 121 4.67 24.95 0.78
C ILE A 121 5.72 26.04 1.03
N ASP A 122 5.85 26.51 2.25
CA ASP A 122 6.80 27.56 2.64
C ASP A 122 8.26 27.13 2.42
N GLU A 123 8.57 25.80 2.45
CA GLU A 123 9.92 25.30 2.17
C GLU A 123 10.41 25.62 0.74
N TRP A 124 9.53 25.80 -0.23
CA TRP A 124 9.90 25.95 -1.64
C TRP A 124 9.20 27.08 -2.40
N ILE A 125 8.20 27.73 -1.80
CA ILE A 125 7.43 28.79 -2.52
C ILE A 125 8.31 29.94 -2.98
N GLY A 126 9.38 30.26 -2.23
CA GLY A 126 10.34 31.30 -2.57
C GLY A 126 11.20 30.96 -3.80
N ASP A 127 11.36 29.68 -4.14
CA ASP A 127 12.14 29.23 -5.29
C ASP A 127 11.38 29.30 -6.60
N GLY A 128 10.06 29.54 -6.55
CA GLY A 128 9.17 29.65 -7.72
C GLY A 128 9.00 28.35 -8.52
N GLN A 129 9.61 27.27 -8.09
CA GLN A 129 9.51 25.92 -8.67
C GLN A 129 9.78 24.86 -7.62
N CYS A 130 9.26 23.64 -7.80
CA CYS A 130 9.53 22.52 -6.91
C CYS A 130 9.43 21.17 -7.64
N ASP A 131 10.03 20.14 -7.09
CA ASP A 131 9.62 18.75 -7.34
C ASP A 131 8.42 18.47 -6.43
N PHE A 132 7.21 18.66 -6.96
CA PHE A 132 5.98 18.52 -6.21
C PHE A 132 5.81 17.13 -5.61
N ASN A 133 6.26 16.09 -6.32
CA ASN A 133 6.18 14.73 -5.81
C ASN A 133 7.07 14.55 -4.57
N ALA A 134 8.36 14.86 -4.69
CA ALA A 134 9.33 14.67 -3.62
C ALA A 134 9.14 15.65 -2.45
N GLN A 135 8.79 16.91 -2.74
CA GLN A 135 8.76 17.98 -1.75
C GLN A 135 7.39 18.13 -1.07
N PHE A 136 6.31 17.62 -1.68
CA PHE A 136 4.96 17.77 -1.15
C PHE A 136 4.15 16.47 -1.12
N ALA A 137 3.87 15.87 -2.30
CA ALA A 137 2.89 14.78 -2.41
C ALA A 137 3.27 13.52 -1.63
N MET A 138 4.57 13.24 -1.49
CA MET A 138 5.08 12.14 -0.68
C MET A 138 5.20 12.51 0.80
N LYS A 139 5.57 13.76 1.11
CA LYS A 139 5.80 14.20 2.49
C LYS A 139 4.50 14.33 3.28
N LEU A 140 3.49 15.01 2.75
CA LEU A 140 2.26 15.33 3.47
C LEU A 140 1.55 14.07 4.03
N PRO A 141 1.18 13.07 3.23
CA PRO A 141 0.54 11.87 3.77
C PRO A 141 1.46 11.06 4.69
N GLY A 142 2.77 11.06 4.42
CA GLY A 142 3.76 10.39 5.26
C GLY A 142 3.81 10.99 6.67
N ILE A 143 3.88 12.32 6.79
CA ILE A 143 3.87 13.04 8.06
C ILE A 143 2.59 12.75 8.83
N ILE A 144 1.44 12.98 8.19
CA ILE A 144 0.14 12.81 8.86
C ILE A 144 -0.06 11.35 9.32
N THR A 145 0.32 10.36 8.51
CA THR A 145 0.20 8.94 8.89
C THR A 145 1.12 8.59 10.04
N ALA A 146 2.39 9.00 9.99
CA ALA A 146 3.36 8.75 11.05
C ALA A 146 2.88 9.34 12.39
N GLU A 147 2.44 10.60 12.38
CA GLU A 147 1.91 11.26 13.58
C GLU A 147 0.66 10.58 14.15
N GLN A 148 -0.24 10.08 13.27
CA GLN A 148 -1.43 9.32 13.73
C GLN A 148 -1.06 7.96 14.34
N MET A 149 0.09 7.41 13.97
CA MET A 149 0.66 6.20 14.58
C MET A 149 1.51 6.49 15.83
N GLY A 150 1.68 7.76 16.19
CA GLY A 150 2.53 8.18 17.32
C GLY A 150 4.03 8.14 17.02
N LEU A 151 4.42 8.08 15.73
CA LEU A 151 5.82 8.02 15.31
C LEU A 151 6.46 9.40 15.30
N PRO A 152 7.73 9.53 15.70
CA PRO A 152 8.50 10.77 15.58
C PRO A 152 8.63 11.21 14.11
N ARG A 153 8.66 12.53 13.88
CA ARG A 153 8.82 13.08 12.52
C ARG A 153 10.15 12.73 11.86
N GLU A 154 11.19 12.56 12.64
CA GLU A 154 12.52 12.13 12.20
C GLU A 154 12.51 10.75 11.55
N ASP A 155 11.56 9.91 11.92
CA ASP A 155 11.43 8.53 11.41
C ASP A 155 10.59 8.39 10.12
N ILE A 156 10.05 9.50 9.58
CA ILE A 156 9.22 9.49 8.37
C ILE A 156 9.94 8.84 7.19
N GLY A 157 11.23 9.10 7.01
CA GLY A 157 12.04 8.48 5.96
C GLY A 157 12.12 6.95 6.09
N THR A 158 12.26 6.46 7.31
CA THR A 158 12.24 5.03 7.63
C THR A 158 10.87 4.43 7.39
N PHE A 159 9.80 5.10 7.84
CA PHE A 159 8.43 4.67 7.60
C PHE A 159 8.11 4.57 6.09
N LYS A 160 8.52 5.59 5.32
CA LYS A 160 8.37 5.55 3.86
C LYS A 160 9.08 4.34 3.24
N ARG A 161 10.32 4.06 3.64
CA ARG A 161 11.08 2.91 3.15
C ARG A 161 10.36 1.58 3.44
N TRP A 162 9.77 1.42 4.63
CA TRP A 162 8.97 0.24 4.95
C TRP A 162 7.68 0.15 4.12
N ALA A 163 6.98 1.27 3.92
CA ALA A 163 5.78 1.31 3.08
C ALA A 163 6.10 0.95 1.61
N ASP A 164 7.17 1.53 1.05
CA ASP A 164 7.64 1.20 -0.29
C ASP A 164 7.99 -0.29 -0.42
N ASN A 165 8.65 -0.86 0.60
CA ASN A 165 8.96 -2.29 0.64
C ASN A 165 7.71 -3.17 0.59
N LEU A 166 6.69 -2.85 1.38
CA LEU A 166 5.42 -3.60 1.38
C LEU A 166 4.74 -3.60 0.02
N LEU A 167 4.80 -2.48 -0.71
CA LEU A 167 4.21 -2.34 -2.04
C LEU A 167 5.03 -3.05 -3.13
N THR A 168 6.36 -2.97 -3.05
CA THR A 168 7.27 -3.54 -4.07
C THR A 168 7.19 -5.07 -4.09
N VAL A 169 7.16 -5.71 -2.93
CA VAL A 169 7.06 -7.19 -2.82
C VAL A 169 5.82 -7.74 -3.51
N ALA A 170 4.74 -6.96 -3.54
CA ALA A 170 3.49 -7.38 -4.17
C ALA A 170 3.46 -7.22 -5.69
N ALA A 171 4.35 -6.43 -6.29
CA ALA A 171 4.20 -5.92 -7.65
C ALA A 171 5.16 -6.50 -8.69
N THR A 172 6.36 -6.97 -8.30
CA THR A 172 7.41 -7.34 -9.27
C THR A 172 8.07 -8.68 -8.96
N PRO A 173 8.50 -9.45 -9.99
CA PRO A 173 9.41 -10.58 -9.80
C PRO A 173 10.69 -10.11 -9.11
N GLN A 174 11.15 -10.86 -8.10
CA GLN A 174 12.30 -10.49 -7.28
C GLN A 174 13.45 -11.49 -7.44
N THR A 175 14.65 -10.99 -7.24
CA THR A 175 15.85 -11.80 -7.05
C THR A 175 15.96 -12.23 -5.58
N GLU A 176 16.78 -13.23 -5.28
CA GLU A 176 17.03 -13.66 -3.91
C GLU A 176 17.55 -12.52 -3.02
N ASP A 177 18.44 -11.67 -3.54
CA ASP A 177 18.97 -10.52 -2.80
C ASP A 177 17.89 -9.47 -2.49
N GLU A 178 16.95 -9.26 -3.39
CA GLU A 178 15.80 -8.37 -3.15
C GLU A 178 14.87 -8.94 -2.09
N VAL A 179 14.64 -10.25 -2.12
CA VAL A 179 13.84 -10.95 -1.10
C VAL A 179 14.50 -10.82 0.27
N ARG A 180 15.81 -11.00 0.38
CA ARG A 180 16.54 -10.82 1.66
C ARG A 180 16.46 -9.38 2.17
N ARG A 181 16.68 -8.37 1.32
CA ARG A 181 16.50 -6.96 1.70
C ARG A 181 15.07 -6.65 2.14
N SER A 182 14.10 -7.22 1.46
CA SER A 182 12.69 -7.06 1.81
C SER A 182 12.34 -7.70 3.17
N ALA A 183 12.89 -8.88 3.46
CA ALA A 183 12.73 -9.52 4.76
C ALA A 183 13.36 -8.68 5.88
N GLU A 184 14.57 -8.15 5.68
CA GLU A 184 15.22 -7.26 6.66
C GLU A 184 14.41 -5.99 6.93
N ALA A 185 13.88 -5.33 5.90
CA ALA A 185 13.03 -4.14 6.07
C ALA A 185 11.72 -4.48 6.82
N THR A 186 11.17 -5.66 6.59
CA THR A 186 9.99 -6.14 7.33
C THR A 186 10.32 -6.41 8.80
N LEU A 187 11.44 -7.05 9.08
CA LEU A 187 11.90 -7.31 10.44
C LEU A 187 12.16 -6.02 11.21
N GLU A 188 12.84 -5.06 10.58
CA GLU A 188 13.07 -3.74 11.15
C GLU A 188 11.75 -3.05 11.55
N MET A 189 10.78 -3.03 10.64
CA MET A 189 9.45 -2.48 10.92
C MET A 189 8.74 -3.22 12.07
N GLN A 190 8.77 -4.54 12.07
CA GLN A 190 8.13 -5.35 13.12
C GLN A 190 8.76 -5.07 14.49
N HIS A 191 10.08 -5.04 14.58
CA HIS A 191 10.79 -4.77 15.83
C HIS A 191 10.57 -3.34 16.32
N PHE A 192 10.56 -2.38 15.41
CA PHE A 192 10.26 -0.99 15.75
C PHE A 192 8.85 -0.88 16.35
N ILE A 193 7.83 -1.40 15.69
CA ILE A 193 6.45 -1.36 16.20
C ILE A 193 6.32 -2.10 17.53
N ALA A 194 6.99 -3.23 17.70
CA ALA A 194 6.94 -3.99 18.95
C ALA A 194 7.62 -3.26 20.13
N ALA A 195 8.59 -2.39 19.85
CA ALA A 195 9.26 -1.58 20.88
C ALA A 195 8.41 -0.39 21.34
N GLU A 196 7.48 0.08 20.51
CA GLU A 196 6.57 1.20 20.80
C GLU A 196 5.25 0.75 21.50
N LEU A 197 4.98 -0.56 21.57
CA LEU A 197 3.80 -1.13 22.23
C LEU A 197 4.06 -1.50 23.69
#